data_aae5374a5bd8322b81b93d9b238fe00f
#
_entry.id   aae5374a5bd8322b81b93d9b238fe00f
#
_cell.length_a   1.000
_cell.length_b   1.000
_cell.length_c   1.000
_cell.angle_alpha   90.00
_cell.angle_beta   90.00
_cell.angle_gamma   90.00
#
_symmetry.space_group_name_H-M   'P 1'
#
loop_
_entity.id
_entity.type
_entity.pdbx_description
1 polymer ?
#
loop_
_entity_poly.entity_id
_entity_poly.type
_entity_poly.pdbx_seq_one_letter_code
_entity_poly.pdbx_strand_id
1 'polypeptide(L)'
;ILDIFQYLFGMPQRLFAVIPFGKYNPFAVDDEDTIVMEYDTGMTASFILTTGEACCEERMEIIGTKARLLLEDNTLSITRFDDIEKYIKTEDVNSREHLHFTEEKIMYEKSAEPYTQLLEKFAQASLKHDEGCLVAKGAEGLHSLMLCAGAYYSACKGIRVDLPLDAVRYKELMDNLIEDEKNAPVM
;
A
#
# COMPACT_ATOMS: atom_id res chain seq x y z
N ILE A 1 -4.89 0.74 -3.92
CA ILE A 1 -3.64 1.49 -3.64
C ILE A 1 -2.59 0.58 -3.00
N LEU A 2 -2.93 -0.27 -2.01
CA LEU A 2 -1.98 -1.20 -1.40
C LEU A 2 -1.31 -2.13 -2.44
N ASP A 3 -2.04 -2.51 -3.49
CA ASP A 3 -1.52 -3.27 -4.64
C ASP A 3 -0.40 -2.53 -5.38
N ILE A 4 -0.50 -1.20 -5.52
CA ILE A 4 0.53 -0.38 -6.15
C ILE A 4 1.84 -0.43 -5.36
N PHE A 5 1.79 -0.51 -4.04
CA PHE A 5 2.98 -0.64 -3.21
C PHE A 5 3.77 -1.89 -3.55
N GLN A 6 3.10 -3.06 -3.57
CA GLN A 6 3.78 -4.31 -3.89
C GLN A 6 4.23 -4.36 -5.36
N TYR A 7 3.50 -3.73 -6.28
CA TYR A 7 3.91 -3.62 -7.68
C TYR A 7 5.18 -2.79 -7.86
N LEU A 8 5.31 -1.67 -7.16
CA LEU A 8 6.46 -0.76 -7.27
C LEU A 8 7.68 -1.24 -6.48
N PHE A 9 7.48 -1.79 -5.29
CA PHE A 9 8.55 -2.04 -4.33
C PHE A 9 8.73 -3.53 -3.98
N GLY A 10 7.87 -4.40 -4.48
CA GLY A 10 7.82 -5.80 -4.07
C GLY A 10 7.19 -5.98 -2.69
N MET A 11 7.28 -7.19 -2.16
CA MET A 11 6.74 -7.53 -0.85
C MET A 11 7.65 -7.05 0.27
N PRO A 12 7.12 -6.40 1.32
CA PRO A 12 7.89 -6.09 2.51
C PRO A 12 8.30 -7.37 3.26
N GLN A 13 9.37 -7.28 4.03
CA GLN A 13 9.80 -8.39 4.89
C GLN A 13 8.89 -8.50 6.12
N ARG A 14 8.44 -7.35 6.63
CA ARG A 14 7.61 -7.26 7.84
C ARG A 14 6.62 -6.14 7.74
N LEU A 15 5.56 -6.25 8.53
CA LEU A 15 4.62 -5.17 8.74
C LEU A 15 4.11 -5.14 10.19
N PHE A 16 3.59 -3.96 10.57
CA PHE A 16 2.80 -3.75 11.78
C PHE A 16 1.58 -2.91 11.40
N ALA A 17 0.41 -3.27 11.93
CA ALA A 17 -0.83 -2.56 11.61
C ALA A 17 -1.63 -2.22 12.87
N VAL A 18 -2.30 -1.06 12.80
CA VAL A 18 -3.34 -0.64 13.74
C VAL A 18 -4.62 -0.47 12.93
N ILE A 19 -5.61 -1.28 13.22
CA ILE A 19 -6.89 -1.32 12.52
C ILE A 19 -8.01 -1.30 13.58
N PRO A 20 -8.63 -0.15 13.87
CA PRO A 20 -9.85 -0.11 14.66
C PRO A 20 -11.03 -0.64 13.86
N PHE A 21 -11.84 -1.49 14.49
CA PHE A 21 -13.04 -2.06 13.90
C PHE A 21 -14.28 -1.33 14.44
N GLY A 22 -15.21 -0.97 13.56
CA GLY A 22 -16.45 -0.30 13.96
C GLY A 22 -16.25 1.09 14.55
N LYS A 23 -15.21 1.83 14.12
CA LYS A 23 -14.92 3.19 14.60
C LYS A 23 -15.93 4.21 14.08
N TYR A 24 -16.32 4.11 12.83
CA TYR A 24 -17.24 5.03 12.14
C TYR A 24 -18.56 4.36 11.76
N ASN A 25 -18.53 3.07 11.45
CA ASN A 25 -19.71 2.29 11.09
C ASN A 25 -20.29 1.53 12.29
N PRO A 26 -21.60 1.24 12.31
CA PRO A 26 -22.24 0.52 13.42
C PRO A 26 -21.98 -1.00 13.38
N PHE A 27 -21.13 -1.49 12.52
CA PHE A 27 -20.75 -2.90 12.40
C PHE A 27 -19.24 -3.07 12.48
N ALA A 28 -18.79 -4.25 12.92
CA ALA A 28 -17.39 -4.53 13.21
C ALA A 28 -16.59 -4.84 11.91
N VAL A 29 -16.37 -3.80 11.10
CA VAL A 29 -15.46 -3.85 9.95
C VAL A 29 -14.31 -2.86 10.15
N ASP A 30 -13.26 -3.02 9.36
CA ASP A 30 -12.17 -2.09 9.25
C ASP A 30 -12.65 -0.76 8.63
N ASP A 31 -12.51 0.32 9.39
CA ASP A 31 -12.88 1.67 8.97
C ASP A 31 -11.66 2.55 8.75
N GLU A 32 -10.55 2.18 9.35
CA GLU A 32 -9.30 2.92 9.31
C GLU A 32 -8.14 1.95 9.46
N ASP A 33 -7.23 1.99 8.50
CA ASP A 33 -6.03 1.16 8.49
C ASP A 33 -4.79 2.04 8.56
N THR A 34 -3.91 1.77 9.50
CA THR A 34 -2.55 2.31 9.51
C THR A 34 -1.57 1.16 9.49
N ILE A 35 -0.84 1.01 8.40
CA ILE A 35 0.10 -0.08 8.18
C ILE A 35 1.50 0.49 8.00
N VAL A 36 2.47 0.02 8.78
CA VAL A 36 3.89 0.31 8.62
C VAL A 36 4.57 -0.93 8.05
N MET A 37 5.35 -0.75 7.00
CA MET A 37 6.04 -1.83 6.28
C MET A 37 7.56 -1.63 6.32
N GLU A 38 8.29 -2.71 6.47
CA GLU A 38 9.76 -2.76 6.49
C GLU A 38 10.26 -3.68 5.38
N TYR A 39 11.23 -3.21 4.62
CA TYR A 39 11.85 -3.93 3.52
C TYR A 39 13.29 -4.33 3.86
N ASP A 40 13.78 -5.41 3.29
CA ASP A 40 15.15 -5.90 3.45
C ASP A 40 16.21 -4.90 2.95
N THR A 41 15.84 -4.02 2.02
CA THR A 41 16.66 -2.93 1.52
C THR A 41 16.88 -1.81 2.54
N GLY A 42 16.21 -1.84 3.70
CA GLY A 42 16.17 -0.77 4.68
C GLY A 42 15.13 0.32 4.38
N MET A 43 14.38 0.20 3.28
CA MET A 43 13.24 1.08 3.00
C MET A 43 12.14 0.82 4.01
N THR A 44 11.44 1.89 4.41
CA THR A 44 10.22 1.82 5.18
C THR A 44 9.08 2.48 4.41
N ALA A 45 7.86 2.00 4.61
CA ALA A 45 6.68 2.61 4.03
C ALA A 45 5.54 2.65 5.06
N SER A 46 4.64 3.61 4.90
CA SER A 46 3.39 3.69 5.64
C SER A 46 2.21 3.78 4.67
N PHE A 47 1.16 3.07 4.99
CA PHE A 47 -0.10 3.11 4.27
C PHE A 47 -1.20 3.50 5.26
N ILE A 48 -2.00 4.48 4.89
CA ILE A 48 -3.14 4.94 5.68
C ILE A 48 -4.37 4.92 4.78
N LEU A 49 -5.42 4.29 5.24
CA LEU A 49 -6.73 4.25 4.63
C LEU A 49 -7.76 4.60 5.69
N THR A 50 -8.74 5.42 5.35
CA THR A 50 -9.85 5.72 6.24
C THR A 50 -11.12 5.95 5.44
N THR A 51 -12.25 5.51 5.98
CA THR A 51 -13.59 5.78 5.45
C THR A 51 -14.24 6.98 6.14
N GLY A 52 -13.56 7.56 7.14
CA GLY A 52 -14.05 8.67 7.96
C GLY A 52 -13.65 10.06 7.49
N GLU A 53 -12.94 10.20 6.39
CA GLU A 53 -12.54 11.49 5.82
C GLU A 53 -13.57 12.04 4.83
N ALA A 54 -13.86 13.34 4.96
CA ALA A 54 -14.76 14.03 4.05
C ALA A 54 -14.12 14.34 2.68
N CYS A 55 -12.80 14.48 2.65
CA CYS A 55 -12.01 14.73 1.44
C CYS A 55 -11.38 13.41 1.01
N CYS A 56 -11.91 12.80 -0.04
CA CYS A 56 -11.35 11.57 -0.62
C CYS A 56 -10.12 11.90 -1.46
N GLU A 57 -8.98 12.11 -0.83
CA GLU A 57 -7.72 12.39 -1.51
C GLU A 57 -6.85 11.13 -1.57
N GLU A 58 -6.52 10.74 -2.81
CA GLU A 58 -5.50 9.72 -3.03
C GLU A 58 -4.13 10.40 -3.13
N ARG A 59 -3.26 10.17 -2.15
CA ARG A 59 -1.92 10.73 -2.12
C ARG A 59 -0.89 9.62 -1.97
N MET A 60 0.13 9.65 -2.83
CA MET A 60 1.31 8.79 -2.72
C MET A 60 2.56 9.65 -2.78
N GLU A 61 3.43 9.49 -1.79
CA GLU A 61 4.72 10.17 -1.72
C GLU A 61 5.85 9.16 -1.63
N ILE A 62 6.85 9.31 -2.50
CA ILE A 62 8.05 8.48 -2.52
C ILE A 62 9.25 9.41 -2.35
N ILE A 63 10.02 9.19 -1.31
CA ILE A 63 11.22 9.97 -1.00
C ILE A 63 12.45 9.10 -1.19
N GLY A 64 13.25 9.44 -2.19
CA GLY A 64 14.53 8.79 -2.48
C GLY A 64 15.71 9.73 -2.22
N THR A 65 16.92 9.24 -2.50
CA THR A 65 18.15 10.03 -2.30
C THR A 65 18.38 11.09 -3.38
N LYS A 66 17.72 10.97 -4.54
CA LYS A 66 17.90 11.86 -5.69
C LYS A 66 16.64 12.60 -6.11
N ALA A 67 15.49 12.15 -5.66
CA ALA A 67 14.22 12.77 -6.00
C ALA A 67 13.14 12.44 -4.96
N ARG A 68 12.16 13.33 -4.89
CA ARG A 68 10.86 13.13 -4.28
C ARG A 68 9.82 13.06 -5.38
N LEU A 69 8.95 12.06 -5.32
CA LEU A 69 7.78 11.92 -6.18
C LEU A 69 6.54 12.12 -5.32
N LEU A 70 5.65 12.99 -5.74
CA LEU A 70 4.36 13.20 -5.08
C LEU A 70 3.26 13.06 -6.14
N LEU A 71 2.43 12.05 -5.97
CA LEU A 71 1.23 11.82 -6.75
C LEU A 71 0.03 12.28 -5.94
N GLU A 72 -0.70 13.26 -6.46
CA GLU A 72 -1.87 13.87 -5.82
C GLU A 72 -2.76 14.48 -6.91
N ASP A 73 -4.07 14.31 -6.82
CA ASP A 73 -5.05 14.94 -7.72
C ASP A 73 -4.74 14.84 -9.23
N ASN A 74 -4.36 13.66 -9.71
CA ASN A 74 -3.97 13.44 -11.10
C ASN A 74 -2.70 14.22 -11.54
N THR A 75 -1.91 14.66 -10.59
CA THR A 75 -0.65 15.35 -10.84
C THR A 75 0.49 14.59 -10.20
N LEU A 76 1.51 14.27 -11.00
CA LEU A 76 2.78 13.78 -10.51
C LEU A 76 3.76 14.95 -10.43
N SER A 77 4.10 15.35 -9.22
CA SER A 77 5.16 16.33 -8.95
C SER A 77 6.47 15.60 -8.71
N ILE A 78 7.51 15.95 -9.45
CA ILE A 78 8.84 15.38 -9.36
C ILE A 78 9.78 16.48 -8.91
N THR A 79 10.31 16.38 -7.69
CA THR A 79 11.35 17.25 -7.18
C THR A 79 12.67 16.50 -7.26
N ARG A 80 13.58 16.90 -8.16
CA ARG A 80 14.92 16.33 -8.27
C ARG A 80 15.89 17.20 -7.49
N PHE A 81 16.79 16.60 -6.76
CA PHE A 81 17.81 17.26 -5.98
C PHE A 81 19.15 16.52 -6.10
N ASP A 82 20.24 17.20 -5.79
CA ASP A 82 21.54 16.59 -5.67
C ASP A 82 21.52 15.49 -4.60
N ASP A 83 22.45 14.53 -4.72
CA ASP A 83 22.52 13.38 -3.83
C ASP A 83 22.53 13.81 -2.36
N ILE A 84 21.40 13.61 -1.68
CA ILE A 84 21.19 14.02 -0.29
C ILE A 84 22.13 13.28 0.67
N GLU A 85 22.59 12.07 0.32
CA GLU A 85 23.49 11.30 1.17
C GLU A 85 24.82 12.06 1.41
N LYS A 86 25.27 12.81 0.42
CA LYS A 86 26.45 13.65 0.55
C LYS A 86 26.27 14.71 1.65
N TYR A 87 25.08 15.26 1.77
CA TYR A 87 24.76 16.30 2.76
C TYR A 87 24.45 15.73 4.15
N ILE A 88 23.81 14.57 4.20
CA ILE A 88 23.50 13.90 5.47
C ILE A 88 24.77 13.45 6.20
N LYS A 89 25.79 13.02 5.45
CA LYS A 89 27.05 12.53 5.99
C LYS A 89 28.05 13.63 6.35
N THR A 90 27.75 14.91 6.04
CA THR A 90 28.60 16.04 6.43
C THR A 90 28.27 16.49 7.85
N GLU A 91 29.29 16.77 8.65
CA GLU A 91 29.14 17.33 10.01
C GLU A 91 28.64 18.79 10.01
N ASP A 92 28.75 19.47 8.86
CA ASP A 92 28.28 20.84 8.69
C ASP A 92 26.76 20.90 8.45
N VAL A 93 26.04 21.28 9.48
CA VAL A 93 24.57 21.42 9.48
C VAL A 93 24.09 22.50 8.49
N ASN A 94 24.94 23.49 8.17
CA ASN A 94 24.59 24.59 7.26
C ASN A 94 24.72 24.18 5.79
N SER A 95 25.31 23.04 5.48
CA SER A 95 25.47 22.56 4.09
C SER A 95 24.12 22.31 3.38
N ARG A 96 23.02 22.16 4.13
CA ARG A 96 21.68 21.99 3.57
C ARG A 96 21.14 23.23 2.86
N GLU A 97 21.65 24.40 3.15
CA GLU A 97 21.26 25.66 2.50
C GLU A 97 21.67 25.74 1.01
N HIS A 98 22.52 24.81 0.57
CA HIS A 98 23.05 24.76 -0.80
C HIS A 98 22.46 23.61 -1.64
N LEU A 99 21.41 22.95 -1.18
CA LEU A 99 20.69 21.95 -1.99
C LEU A 99 19.97 22.64 -3.15
N HIS A 100 20.42 22.37 -4.35
CA HIS A 100 19.71 22.76 -5.56
C HIS A 100 18.66 21.70 -5.89
N PHE A 101 17.45 22.14 -6.17
CA PHE A 101 16.39 21.26 -6.63
C PHE A 101 15.65 21.87 -7.83
N THR A 102 15.14 20.98 -8.67
CA THR A 102 14.29 21.34 -9.81
C THR A 102 12.95 20.64 -9.64
N GLU A 103 11.88 21.34 -10.00
CA GLU A 103 10.53 20.81 -9.95
C GLU A 103 9.97 20.64 -11.36
N GLU A 104 9.29 19.51 -11.56
CA GLU A 104 8.55 19.18 -12.76
C GLU A 104 7.17 18.67 -12.35
N LYS A 105 6.12 19.10 -13.05
CA LYS A 105 4.76 18.62 -12.83
C LYS A 105 4.21 17.99 -14.10
N ILE A 106 3.71 16.77 -13.97
CA ILE A 106 3.09 16.01 -15.06
C ILE A 106 1.63 15.79 -14.68
N MET A 107 0.73 16.36 -15.46
CA MET A 107 -0.70 16.08 -15.34
C MET A 107 -1.07 14.89 -16.21
N TYR A 108 -1.91 14.01 -15.70
CA TYR A 108 -2.42 12.87 -16.45
C TYR A 108 -3.95 12.82 -16.39
N GLU A 109 -4.54 12.30 -17.44
CA GLU A 109 -5.99 12.07 -17.49
C GLU A 109 -6.28 10.64 -17.00
N LYS A 110 -7.18 10.50 -16.04
CA LYS A 110 -7.69 9.18 -15.65
C LYS A 110 -8.47 8.59 -16.82
N SER A 111 -8.28 7.31 -17.09
CA SER A 111 -9.12 6.62 -18.08
C SER A 111 -10.59 6.71 -17.64
N ALA A 112 -11.46 7.09 -18.58
CA ALA A 112 -12.90 7.16 -18.34
C ALA A 112 -13.51 5.78 -18.04
N GLU A 113 -12.90 4.70 -18.57
CA GLU A 113 -13.43 3.34 -18.49
C GLU A 113 -12.33 2.30 -18.17
N PRO A 114 -11.69 2.35 -16.98
CA PRO A 114 -10.60 1.44 -16.66
C PRO A 114 -11.04 -0.03 -16.58
N TYR A 115 -12.25 -0.28 -16.12
CA TYR A 115 -12.80 -1.65 -16.03
C TYR A 115 -13.12 -2.24 -17.40
N THR A 116 -13.62 -1.44 -18.35
CA THR A 116 -13.84 -1.88 -19.73
C THR A 116 -12.53 -2.32 -20.37
N GLN A 117 -11.47 -1.53 -20.23
CA GLN A 117 -10.14 -1.88 -20.74
C GLN A 117 -9.58 -3.16 -20.10
N LEU A 118 -9.79 -3.37 -18.81
CA LEU A 118 -9.40 -4.59 -18.13
C LEU A 118 -10.11 -5.81 -18.70
N LEU A 119 -11.44 -5.73 -18.89
CA LEU A 119 -12.26 -6.80 -19.46
C LEU A 119 -11.90 -7.11 -20.92
N GLU A 120 -11.63 -6.08 -21.72
CA GLU A 120 -11.17 -6.25 -23.09
C GLU A 120 -9.83 -6.99 -23.17
N LYS A 121 -8.87 -6.63 -22.33
CA LYS A 121 -7.58 -7.31 -22.23
C LYS A 121 -7.73 -8.76 -21.80
N PHE A 122 -8.59 -9.03 -20.82
CA PHE A 122 -8.90 -10.38 -20.39
C PHE A 122 -9.55 -11.21 -21.52
N ALA A 123 -10.52 -10.64 -22.22
CA ALA A 123 -11.16 -11.30 -23.37
C ALA A 123 -10.15 -11.60 -24.49
N GLN A 124 -9.26 -10.65 -24.79
CA GLN A 124 -8.19 -10.86 -25.79
C GLN A 124 -7.23 -11.98 -25.37
N ALA A 125 -6.81 -12.01 -24.10
CA ALA A 125 -5.96 -13.07 -23.57
C ALA A 125 -6.61 -14.44 -23.71
N SER A 126 -7.89 -14.54 -23.38
CA SER A 126 -8.67 -15.78 -23.47
C SER A 126 -8.83 -16.25 -24.92
N LEU A 127 -9.21 -15.35 -25.82
CA LEU A 127 -9.43 -15.69 -27.25
C LEU A 127 -8.14 -16.07 -27.99
N LYS A 128 -7.03 -15.44 -27.63
CA LYS A 128 -5.72 -15.68 -28.24
C LYS A 128 -4.93 -16.78 -27.55
N HIS A 129 -5.38 -17.25 -26.37
CA HIS A 129 -4.62 -18.14 -25.49
C HIS A 129 -3.22 -17.55 -25.17
N ASP A 130 -3.17 -16.23 -24.95
CA ASP A 130 -1.94 -15.49 -24.72
C ASP A 130 -2.05 -14.65 -23.44
N GLU A 131 -1.38 -15.12 -22.38
CA GLU A 131 -1.31 -14.41 -21.09
C GLU A 131 -0.61 -13.06 -21.17
N GLY A 132 0.20 -12.81 -22.22
CA GLY A 132 0.85 -11.51 -22.43
C GLY A 132 -0.14 -10.38 -22.72
N CYS A 133 -1.39 -10.71 -23.04
CA CYS A 133 -2.47 -9.73 -23.18
C CYS A 133 -3.10 -9.30 -21.85
N LEU A 134 -2.85 -10.00 -20.75
CA LEU A 134 -3.37 -9.64 -19.42
C LEU A 134 -2.73 -8.37 -18.91
N VAL A 135 -3.50 -7.55 -18.18
CA VAL A 135 -2.97 -6.40 -17.44
C VAL A 135 -2.13 -6.87 -16.25
N ALA A 136 -2.62 -7.91 -15.56
CA ALA A 136 -1.93 -8.57 -14.45
C ALA A 136 -2.32 -10.04 -14.41
N LYS A 137 -1.42 -10.90 -13.97
CA LYS A 137 -1.71 -12.33 -13.77
C LYS A 137 -2.47 -12.53 -12.44
N GLY A 138 -3.39 -13.49 -12.41
CA GLY A 138 -4.16 -13.79 -11.21
C GLY A 138 -3.29 -14.10 -9.97
N ALA A 139 -2.12 -14.72 -10.17
CA ALA A 139 -1.18 -15.00 -9.08
C ALA A 139 -0.60 -13.73 -8.42
N GLU A 140 -0.53 -12.61 -9.13
CA GLU A 140 -0.03 -11.34 -8.58
C GLU A 140 -0.97 -10.79 -7.49
N GLY A 141 -2.28 -11.04 -7.61
CA GLY A 141 -3.25 -10.68 -6.59
C GLY A 141 -3.04 -11.35 -5.23
N LEU A 142 -2.29 -12.47 -5.17
CA LEU A 142 -1.93 -13.12 -3.92
C LEU A 142 -1.03 -12.23 -3.04
N HIS A 143 -0.24 -11.35 -3.64
CA HIS A 143 0.62 -10.41 -2.90
C HIS A 143 -0.23 -9.41 -2.11
N SER A 144 -1.22 -8.81 -2.75
CA SER A 144 -2.14 -7.88 -2.09
C SER A 144 -2.94 -8.55 -0.98
N LEU A 145 -3.44 -9.78 -1.23
CA LEU A 145 -4.12 -10.58 -0.20
C LEU A 145 -3.20 -10.89 0.98
N MET A 146 -1.93 -11.19 0.72
CA MET A 146 -0.93 -11.45 1.77
C MET A 146 -0.69 -10.21 2.64
N LEU A 147 -0.62 -9.01 2.02
CA LEU A 147 -0.49 -7.76 2.77
C LEU A 147 -1.72 -7.50 3.65
N CYS A 148 -2.92 -7.65 3.10
CA CYS A 148 -4.16 -7.50 3.86
C CYS A 148 -4.23 -8.52 5.02
N ALA A 149 -3.98 -9.80 4.75
CA ALA A 149 -3.99 -10.85 5.77
C ALA A 149 -2.96 -10.58 6.87
N GLY A 150 -1.75 -10.15 6.49
CA GLY A 150 -0.69 -9.75 7.42
C GLY A 150 -1.09 -8.58 8.30
N ALA A 151 -1.73 -7.55 7.72
CA ALA A 151 -2.20 -6.38 8.44
C ALA A 151 -3.30 -6.74 9.45
N TYR A 152 -4.29 -7.51 9.05
CA TYR A 152 -5.33 -8.02 9.94
C TYR A 152 -4.74 -8.87 11.08
N TYR A 153 -3.84 -9.80 10.76
CA TYR A 153 -3.19 -10.62 11.75
C TYR A 153 -2.40 -9.76 12.76
N SER A 154 -1.64 -8.77 12.25
CA SER A 154 -0.90 -7.83 13.07
C SER A 154 -1.82 -7.04 14.01
N ALA A 155 -2.89 -6.47 13.50
CA ALA A 155 -3.84 -5.68 14.28
C ALA A 155 -4.55 -6.50 15.36
N CYS A 156 -5.07 -7.70 15.00
CA CYS A 156 -5.77 -8.57 15.96
C CYS A 156 -4.84 -9.11 17.05
N LYS A 157 -3.57 -9.34 16.75
CA LYS A 157 -2.59 -9.86 17.72
C LYS A 157 -1.77 -8.77 18.42
N GLY A 158 -1.78 -7.53 17.92
CA GLY A 158 -0.97 -6.43 18.43
C GLY A 158 0.54 -6.65 18.26
N ILE A 159 0.96 -7.35 17.20
CA ILE A 159 2.36 -7.74 16.98
C ILE A 159 2.85 -7.36 15.59
N ARG A 160 4.16 -7.23 15.45
CA ARG A 160 4.85 -7.19 14.15
C ARG A 160 4.81 -8.57 13.51
N VAL A 161 4.53 -8.62 12.22
CA VAL A 161 4.37 -9.85 11.44
C VAL A 161 5.43 -9.95 10.37
N ASP A 162 6.13 -11.06 10.31
CA ASP A 162 7.02 -11.41 9.20
C ASP A 162 6.20 -11.94 8.01
N LEU A 163 6.58 -11.55 6.80
CA LEU A 163 5.96 -12.03 5.57
C LEU A 163 6.92 -12.97 4.82
N PRO A 164 6.41 -14.01 4.16
CA PRO A 164 5.00 -14.38 4.01
C PRO A 164 4.37 -14.89 5.32
N LEU A 165 3.14 -14.45 5.59
CA LEU A 165 2.37 -14.93 6.73
C LEU A 165 2.03 -16.42 6.55
N ASP A 166 2.20 -17.20 7.61
CA ASP A 166 1.79 -18.61 7.65
C ASP A 166 0.25 -18.71 7.52
N ALA A 167 -0.20 -19.34 6.45
CA ALA A 167 -1.61 -19.52 6.14
C ALA A 167 -2.39 -20.29 7.23
N VAL A 168 -1.74 -21.21 7.94
CA VAL A 168 -2.36 -21.96 9.03
C VAL A 168 -2.66 -21.04 10.20
N ARG A 169 -1.71 -20.19 10.59
CA ARG A 169 -1.90 -19.21 11.67
C ARG A 169 -2.99 -18.19 11.33
N TYR A 170 -3.05 -17.75 10.07
CA TYR A 170 -4.10 -16.86 9.64
C TYR A 170 -5.47 -17.51 9.67
N LYS A 171 -5.55 -18.76 9.20
CA LYS A 171 -6.80 -19.53 9.25
C LYS A 171 -7.28 -19.73 10.69
N GLU A 172 -6.40 -20.11 11.62
CA GLU A 172 -6.74 -20.24 13.03
C GLU A 172 -7.27 -18.93 13.63
N LEU A 173 -6.67 -17.78 13.29
CA LEU A 173 -7.20 -16.49 13.71
C LEU A 173 -8.63 -16.27 13.20
N MET A 174 -8.87 -16.52 11.92
CA MET A 174 -10.20 -16.30 11.31
C MET A 174 -11.25 -17.25 11.91
N ASP A 175 -10.89 -18.52 12.11
CA ASP A 175 -11.79 -19.51 12.74
C ASP A 175 -12.19 -19.07 14.17
N ASN A 176 -11.25 -18.55 14.96
CA ASN A 176 -11.52 -18.03 16.30
C ASN A 176 -12.42 -16.79 16.28
N LEU A 177 -12.17 -15.83 15.38
CA LEU A 177 -13.00 -14.64 15.25
C LEU A 177 -14.45 -14.98 14.88
N ILE A 178 -14.64 -15.95 13.97
CA ILE A 178 -15.97 -16.44 13.57
C ILE A 178 -16.68 -17.13 14.76
N GLU A 179 -15.94 -17.86 15.58
CA GLU A 179 -16.52 -18.53 16.76
C GLU A 179 -16.90 -17.54 17.85
N ASP A 180 -16.06 -16.53 18.09
CA ASP A 180 -16.33 -15.45 19.04
C ASP A 180 -17.58 -14.64 18.63
N GLU A 181 -17.75 -14.33 17.34
CA GLU A 181 -18.93 -13.64 16.82
C GLU A 181 -20.21 -14.45 17.00
N LYS A 182 -20.18 -15.77 16.76
CA LYS A 182 -21.34 -16.66 16.98
C LYS A 182 -21.77 -16.74 18.44
N ASN A 183 -20.81 -16.58 19.36
CA ASN A 183 -21.04 -16.64 20.79
C ASN A 183 -21.35 -15.26 21.42
N ALA A 184 -21.23 -14.18 20.64
CA ALA A 184 -21.54 -12.84 21.10
C ALA A 184 -23.06 -12.72 21.36
N PRO A 185 -23.49 -12.11 22.47
CA PRO A 185 -24.90 -11.89 22.74
C PRO A 185 -25.49 -11.00 21.65
N VAL A 186 -26.62 -11.44 21.09
CA VAL A 186 -27.41 -10.62 20.15
C VAL A 186 -27.85 -9.36 20.90
N MET A 187 -27.31 -8.21 20.54
CA MET A 187 -27.73 -6.92 21.07
C MET A 187 -29.06 -6.48 20.47
#